data_600dcf11cb3a098c64efb4e8100df86a
#
_entry.id   600dcf11cb3a098c64efb4e8100df86a
#
_cell.length_a   1.000
_cell.length_b   1.000
_cell.length_c   1.000
_cell.angle_alpha   90.00
_cell.angle_beta   90.00
_cell.angle_gamma   90.00
#
_symmetry.space_group_name_H-M   'P 1'
#
loop_
_entity.id
_entity.type
_entity.pdbx_description
1 polymer ?
#
loop_
_entity_poly.entity_id
_entity_poly.type
_entity_poly.pdbx_seq_one_letter_code
_entity_poly.pdbx_strand_id
1 'polypeptide(L)'
;MSTENVSLKKIDLGDYVFLARPCVAVSEEAVKHLAERAVQGKLEFIGVFDDRMDDSVQREVVMSLASSPEISIAIRHVCAGLYSRSFLDTYCDGVEAHQQGLFPDLYILWMAFVHADRAMFATCDMCDRVEIDTVWIDDVGAAYTVNITYDRIKDHLMQDWSVWEKWKGYYTLQRWRCYYEMLHWMTEDAGLSLIHI
;
A
#
# COMPACT_ATOMS: atom_id res chain seq x y z
N MET A 1 5.29 13.60 23.43
CA MET A 1 4.89 12.28 22.92
C MET A 1 5.69 12.04 21.66
N SER A 2 6.56 11.04 21.65
CA SER A 2 7.44 10.75 20.53
C SER A 2 6.60 10.14 19.42
N THR A 3 6.51 10.81 18.28
CA THR A 3 6.09 10.19 17.03
C THR A 3 7.12 9.11 16.71
N GLU A 4 6.88 7.88 17.14
CA GLU A 4 7.65 6.75 16.64
C GLU A 4 7.39 6.67 15.15
N ASN A 5 8.45 6.94 14.38
CA ASN A 5 8.43 6.76 12.94
C ASN A 5 8.00 5.32 12.65
N VAL A 6 6.86 5.14 12.00
CA VAL A 6 6.42 3.84 11.50
C VAL A 6 7.40 3.46 10.38
N SER A 7 8.53 2.85 10.76
CA SER A 7 9.50 2.37 9.80
C SER A 7 9.02 1.03 9.26
N LEU A 8 8.90 0.91 7.93
CA LEU A 8 8.63 -0.37 7.29
C LEU A 8 9.74 -1.38 7.62
N LYS A 9 9.36 -2.63 7.86
CA LYS A 9 10.30 -3.75 7.82
C LYS A 9 10.78 -3.91 6.38
N LYS A 10 12.09 -3.85 6.18
CA LYS A 10 12.73 -4.01 4.87
C LYS A 10 13.58 -5.28 4.87
N ILE A 11 13.33 -6.18 3.93
CA ILE A 11 14.17 -7.34 3.65
C ILE A 11 14.72 -7.19 2.24
N ASP A 12 16.03 -7.08 2.14
CA ASP A 12 16.76 -6.96 0.88
C ASP A 12 17.07 -8.35 0.34
N LEU A 13 16.65 -8.61 -0.89
CA LEU A 13 16.83 -9.89 -1.59
C LEU A 13 17.61 -9.71 -2.92
N GLY A 14 18.43 -8.66 -3.01
CA GLY A 14 19.18 -8.32 -4.22
C GLY A 14 18.32 -7.56 -5.22
N ASP A 15 17.82 -8.24 -6.26
CA ASP A 15 16.98 -7.61 -7.30
C ASP A 15 15.57 -7.24 -6.81
N TYR A 16 15.19 -7.70 -5.62
CA TYR A 16 13.89 -7.45 -5.00
C TYR A 16 14.02 -6.94 -3.59
N VAL A 17 13.05 -6.15 -3.17
CA VAL A 17 12.92 -5.64 -1.81
C VAL A 17 11.54 -5.97 -1.29
N PHE A 18 11.48 -6.65 -0.14
CA PHE A 18 10.24 -6.88 0.56
C PHE A 18 10.03 -5.78 1.61
N LEU A 19 8.87 -5.16 1.56
CA LEU A 19 8.44 -4.12 2.47
C LEU A 19 7.18 -4.57 3.21
N ALA A 20 7.20 -4.50 4.52
CA ALA A 20 6.05 -4.86 5.34
C ALA A 20 5.84 -3.86 6.47
N ARG A 21 4.59 -3.69 6.89
CA ARG A 21 4.27 -2.95 8.11
C ARG A 21 4.88 -3.65 9.34
N PRO A 22 5.21 -2.91 10.39
CA PRO A 22 5.82 -3.49 11.60
C PRO A 22 4.98 -4.59 12.27
N CYS A 23 3.64 -4.48 12.16
CA CYS A 23 2.69 -5.46 12.71
C CYS A 23 2.59 -6.77 11.90
N VAL A 24 3.18 -6.81 10.71
CA VAL A 24 3.14 -8.00 9.86
C VAL A 24 4.26 -8.96 10.25
N ALA A 25 3.89 -10.13 10.76
CA ALA A 25 4.82 -11.23 10.96
C ALA A 25 4.93 -12.03 9.67
N VAL A 26 6.11 -12.02 9.06
CA VAL A 26 6.38 -12.77 7.81
C VAL A 26 7.60 -13.65 8.05
N SER A 27 7.50 -14.92 7.68
CA SER A 27 8.64 -15.82 7.73
C SER A 27 9.62 -15.54 6.58
N GLU A 28 10.92 -15.69 6.83
CA GLU A 28 11.93 -15.53 5.78
C GLU A 28 11.74 -16.51 4.62
N GLU A 29 11.23 -17.71 4.91
CA GLU A 29 10.95 -18.73 3.90
C GLU A 29 9.82 -18.30 2.97
N ALA A 30 8.74 -17.72 3.51
CA ALA A 30 7.66 -17.16 2.71
C ALA A 30 8.15 -16.03 1.80
N VAL A 31 9.01 -15.14 2.31
CA VAL A 31 9.58 -14.04 1.51
C VAL A 31 10.47 -14.56 0.38
N LYS A 32 11.30 -15.57 0.64
CA LYS A 32 12.12 -16.23 -0.39
C LYS A 32 11.26 -16.86 -1.48
N HIS A 33 10.20 -17.55 -1.09
CA HIS A 33 9.25 -18.15 -2.06
C HIS A 33 8.58 -17.09 -2.94
N LEU A 34 8.15 -15.97 -2.36
CA LEU A 34 7.62 -14.84 -3.14
C LEU A 34 8.67 -14.30 -4.12
N ALA A 35 9.94 -14.18 -3.69
CA ALA A 35 11.02 -13.71 -4.57
C ALA A 35 11.30 -14.67 -5.73
N GLU A 36 11.31 -15.99 -5.49
CA GLU A 36 11.42 -16.97 -6.56
C GLU A 36 10.31 -16.85 -7.60
N ARG A 37 9.09 -16.65 -7.15
CA ARG A 37 7.92 -16.42 -8.03
C ARG A 37 8.05 -15.11 -8.81
N ALA A 38 8.53 -14.05 -8.15
CA ALA A 38 8.74 -12.76 -8.80
C ALA A 38 9.79 -12.87 -9.91
N VAL A 39 10.90 -13.56 -9.66
CA VAL A 39 11.94 -13.81 -10.66
C VAL A 39 11.39 -14.62 -11.83
N GLN A 40 10.69 -15.74 -11.57
CA GLN A 40 10.11 -16.59 -12.61
C GLN A 40 9.08 -15.83 -13.47
N GLY A 41 8.22 -15.04 -12.82
CA GLY A 41 7.19 -14.25 -13.48
C GLY A 41 7.70 -12.92 -14.05
N LYS A 42 8.95 -12.54 -13.79
CA LYS A 42 9.50 -11.19 -14.08
C LYS A 42 8.56 -10.11 -13.57
N LEU A 43 8.11 -10.25 -12.31
CA LEU A 43 7.14 -9.36 -11.72
C LEU A 43 7.82 -8.10 -11.19
N GLU A 44 7.16 -6.97 -11.31
CA GLU A 44 7.57 -5.70 -10.72
C GLU A 44 7.05 -5.56 -9.30
N PHE A 45 5.88 -6.19 -9.03
CA PHE A 45 5.20 -6.10 -7.75
C PHE A 45 4.46 -7.40 -7.42
N ILE A 46 4.55 -7.83 -6.15
CA ILE A 46 3.65 -8.81 -5.54
C ILE A 46 3.05 -8.19 -4.28
N GLY A 47 1.75 -7.94 -4.29
CA GLY A 47 1.02 -7.51 -3.09
C GLY A 47 0.61 -8.69 -2.23
N VAL A 48 0.81 -8.59 -0.92
CA VAL A 48 0.41 -9.60 0.06
C VAL A 48 -0.77 -9.06 0.87
N PHE A 49 -1.85 -9.82 0.90
CA PHE A 49 -3.11 -9.43 1.55
C PHE A 49 -3.45 -10.35 2.70
N ASP A 50 -4.34 -9.86 3.56
CA ASP A 50 -5.06 -10.71 4.50
C ASP A 50 -6.26 -11.42 3.81
N ASP A 51 -6.85 -12.40 4.49
CA ASP A 51 -7.97 -13.19 3.97
C ASP A 51 -9.27 -12.39 3.70
N ARG A 52 -9.29 -11.11 4.04
CA ARG A 52 -10.45 -10.21 3.88
C ARG A 52 -10.49 -9.49 2.52
N MET A 53 -9.70 -9.94 1.57
CA MET A 53 -9.70 -9.38 0.22
C MET A 53 -11.01 -9.66 -0.49
N ASP A 54 -11.51 -8.68 -1.23
CA ASP A 54 -12.66 -8.84 -2.11
C ASP A 54 -12.38 -9.95 -3.15
N ASP A 55 -13.31 -10.91 -3.26
CA ASP A 55 -13.20 -12.02 -4.21
C ASP A 55 -13.12 -11.58 -5.69
N SER A 56 -13.39 -10.30 -5.96
CA SER A 56 -13.25 -9.72 -7.31
C SER A 56 -11.80 -9.61 -7.78
N VAL A 57 -10.82 -9.66 -6.89
CA VAL A 57 -9.40 -9.62 -7.25
C VAL A 57 -8.87 -11.04 -7.45
N GLN A 58 -8.44 -11.34 -8.68
CA GLN A 58 -7.87 -12.64 -9.00
C GLN A 58 -6.53 -12.81 -8.29
N ARG A 59 -6.46 -13.85 -7.46
CA ARG A 59 -5.25 -14.23 -6.74
C ARG A 59 -4.34 -15.05 -7.66
N GLU A 60 -3.03 -14.95 -7.46
CA GLU A 60 -2.03 -15.77 -8.16
C GLU A 60 -2.01 -15.59 -9.70
N VAL A 61 -2.61 -14.53 -10.21
CA VAL A 61 -2.66 -14.21 -11.63
C VAL A 61 -1.80 -12.98 -11.92
N VAL A 62 -0.97 -13.07 -12.95
CA VAL A 62 -0.16 -11.92 -13.41
C VAL A 62 -1.05 -10.96 -14.19
N MET A 63 -1.04 -9.70 -13.81
CA MET A 63 -1.85 -8.65 -14.41
C MET A 63 -1.08 -7.34 -14.53
N SER A 64 -1.57 -6.43 -15.37
CA SER A 64 -1.10 -5.04 -15.41
C SER A 64 -2.00 -4.18 -14.53
N LEU A 65 -1.46 -3.68 -13.43
CA LEU A 65 -2.17 -2.73 -12.57
C LEU A 65 -2.35 -1.40 -13.27
N ALA A 66 -1.34 -0.96 -14.00
CA ALA A 66 -1.40 0.26 -14.79
C ALA A 66 -2.55 0.26 -15.79
N SER A 67 -3.00 -0.90 -16.26
CA SER A 67 -4.13 -1.05 -17.18
C SER A 67 -5.48 -1.28 -16.49
N SER A 68 -5.50 -1.56 -15.19
CA SER A 68 -6.69 -1.98 -14.44
C SER A 68 -6.90 -1.13 -13.18
N PRO A 69 -7.18 0.18 -13.33
CA PRO A 69 -7.26 1.10 -12.20
C PRO A 69 -8.37 0.76 -11.20
N GLU A 70 -9.41 0.03 -11.62
CA GLU A 70 -10.49 -0.47 -10.75
C GLU A 70 -9.99 -1.38 -9.63
N ILE A 71 -8.86 -2.06 -9.83
CA ILE A 71 -8.23 -2.91 -8.82
C ILE A 71 -7.83 -2.09 -7.59
N SER A 72 -7.41 -0.83 -7.77
CA SER A 72 -7.06 0.04 -6.66
C SER A 72 -8.21 0.27 -5.67
N ILE A 73 -9.46 0.16 -6.14
CA ILE A 73 -10.65 0.30 -5.29
C ILE A 73 -10.97 -1.01 -4.58
N ALA A 74 -10.83 -2.15 -5.26
CA ALA A 74 -11.10 -3.47 -4.69
C ALA A 74 -10.10 -3.80 -3.55
N ILE A 75 -8.89 -3.24 -3.64
CA ILE A 75 -7.83 -3.48 -2.67
C ILE A 75 -7.96 -2.52 -1.50
N ARG A 76 -8.34 -3.06 -0.34
CA ARG A 76 -8.51 -2.27 0.87
C ARG A 76 -7.24 -2.18 1.71
N HIS A 77 -6.54 -3.27 1.85
CA HIS A 77 -5.41 -3.38 2.78
C HIS A 77 -4.29 -4.21 2.17
N VAL A 78 -3.19 -3.58 1.82
CA VAL A 78 -1.93 -4.26 1.52
C VAL A 78 -1.09 -4.22 2.78
N CYS A 79 -0.82 -5.38 3.34
CA CYS A 79 -0.05 -5.49 4.58
C CYS A 79 1.45 -5.48 4.32
N ALA A 80 1.84 -6.01 3.15
CA ALA A 80 3.21 -6.13 2.71
C ALA A 80 3.27 -6.21 1.19
N GLY A 81 4.44 -5.93 0.62
CA GLY A 81 4.68 -6.05 -0.81
C GLY A 81 6.12 -6.42 -1.11
N LEU A 82 6.30 -7.23 -2.14
CA LEU A 82 7.59 -7.47 -2.77
C LEU A 82 7.67 -6.63 -4.04
N TYR A 83 8.71 -5.83 -4.15
CA TYR A 83 8.92 -4.91 -5.26
C TYR A 83 10.25 -5.21 -5.95
N SER A 84 10.31 -5.13 -7.27
CA SER A 84 11.60 -5.14 -7.94
C SER A 84 12.37 -3.87 -7.59
N ARG A 85 13.69 -4.00 -7.43
CA ARG A 85 14.55 -2.85 -7.11
C ARG A 85 14.48 -1.80 -8.21
N SER A 86 14.51 -2.24 -9.47
CA SER A 86 14.39 -1.32 -10.62
C SER A 86 13.09 -0.52 -10.61
N PHE A 87 11.99 -1.12 -10.15
CA PHE A 87 10.72 -0.42 -9.99
C PHE A 87 10.82 0.66 -8.90
N LEU A 88 11.35 0.31 -7.73
CA LEU A 88 11.53 1.26 -6.63
C LEU A 88 12.46 2.43 -7.02
N ASP A 89 13.58 2.13 -7.66
CA ASP A 89 14.54 3.13 -8.11
C ASP A 89 13.93 4.08 -9.16
N THR A 90 13.00 3.58 -9.98
CA THR A 90 12.38 4.38 -11.03
C THR A 90 11.25 5.28 -10.51
N TYR A 91 10.40 4.76 -9.64
CA TYR A 91 9.13 5.43 -9.27
C TYR A 91 9.07 5.87 -7.81
N CYS A 92 9.94 5.35 -6.96
CA CYS A 92 9.89 5.57 -5.52
C CYS A 92 11.19 6.17 -4.97
N ASP A 93 12.10 6.65 -5.83
CA ASP A 93 13.39 7.20 -5.41
C ASP A 93 13.21 8.31 -4.36
N GLY A 94 13.97 8.20 -3.28
CA GLY A 94 13.93 9.13 -2.14
C GLY A 94 12.77 8.90 -1.16
N VAL A 95 11.88 7.92 -1.36
CA VAL A 95 10.76 7.60 -0.43
C VAL A 95 11.19 6.59 0.65
N GLU A 96 12.29 5.90 0.42
CA GLU A 96 12.63 4.66 1.12
C GLU A 96 12.84 4.73 2.63
N ALA A 97 13.11 5.85 3.25
CA ALA A 97 13.47 5.69 4.66
C ALA A 97 13.26 6.90 5.56
N HIS A 98 13.30 8.12 5.08
CA HIS A 98 13.53 9.24 6.00
C HIS A 98 12.69 10.49 5.77
N GLN A 99 11.65 10.44 4.95
CA GLN A 99 10.76 11.60 4.86
C GLN A 99 9.79 11.59 6.03
N GLN A 100 10.16 12.32 7.08
CA GLN A 100 9.23 12.66 8.15
C GLN A 100 7.92 13.17 7.55
N GLY A 101 6.80 12.56 7.95
CA GLY A 101 5.48 13.00 7.55
C GLY A 101 4.93 12.36 6.27
N LEU A 102 5.37 11.17 5.87
CA LEU A 102 4.75 10.37 4.82
C LEU A 102 4.41 8.97 5.32
N PHE A 103 3.34 8.38 4.78
CA PHE A 103 3.12 6.94 4.81
C PHE A 103 3.80 6.32 3.58
N PRO A 104 5.03 5.82 3.70
CA PRO A 104 5.78 5.34 2.55
C PRO A 104 5.13 4.13 1.87
N ASP A 105 4.52 3.24 2.65
CA ASP A 105 3.76 2.09 2.14
C ASP A 105 2.58 2.50 1.26
N LEU A 106 1.82 3.53 1.65
CA LEU A 106 0.71 4.07 0.86
C LEU A 106 1.22 4.67 -0.46
N TYR A 107 2.30 5.46 -0.41
CA TYR A 107 2.88 6.06 -1.60
C TYR A 107 3.41 5.00 -2.57
N ILE A 108 4.22 4.06 -2.08
CA ILE A 108 4.82 2.99 -2.89
C ILE A 108 3.73 2.11 -3.52
N LEU A 109 2.67 1.79 -2.78
CA LEU A 109 1.53 1.05 -3.30
C LEU A 109 0.83 1.80 -4.42
N TRP A 110 0.63 3.11 -4.28
CA TRP A 110 0.07 3.92 -5.35
C TRP A 110 0.94 3.94 -6.60
N MET A 111 2.27 4.00 -6.44
CA MET A 111 3.17 3.87 -7.57
C MET A 111 3.03 2.51 -8.26
N ALA A 112 2.86 1.43 -7.48
CA ALA A 112 2.60 0.11 -8.04
C ALA A 112 1.28 0.07 -8.84
N PHE A 113 0.19 0.65 -8.34
CA PHE A 113 -1.06 0.72 -9.09
C PHE A 113 -0.91 1.48 -10.42
N VAL A 114 -0.19 2.58 -10.41
CA VAL A 114 -0.09 3.46 -11.58
C VAL A 114 0.85 2.93 -12.63
N HIS A 115 1.92 2.25 -12.24
CA HIS A 115 3.05 1.96 -13.13
C HIS A 115 3.39 0.48 -13.31
N ALA A 116 2.92 -0.43 -12.43
CA ALA A 116 3.30 -1.83 -12.56
C ALA A 116 2.51 -2.52 -13.69
N ASP A 117 3.24 -2.95 -14.71
CA ASP A 117 2.70 -3.73 -15.83
C ASP A 117 2.67 -5.22 -15.56
N ARG A 118 3.48 -5.68 -14.62
CA ARG A 118 3.55 -7.09 -14.23
C ARG A 118 3.47 -7.22 -12.72
N ALA A 119 2.25 -7.34 -12.24
CA ALA A 119 1.96 -7.48 -10.82
C ALA A 119 1.17 -8.77 -10.55
N MET A 120 1.20 -9.21 -9.31
CA MET A 120 0.44 -10.35 -8.82
C MET A 120 0.01 -10.08 -7.39
N PHE A 121 -1.07 -10.72 -6.97
CA PHE A 121 -1.49 -10.72 -5.58
C PHE A 121 -1.41 -12.12 -5.00
N ALA A 122 -0.75 -12.25 -3.84
CA ALA A 122 -0.60 -13.49 -3.10
C ALA A 122 -1.46 -13.46 -1.82
N THR A 123 -1.98 -14.61 -1.43
CA THR A 123 -2.73 -14.75 -0.19
C THR A 123 -1.84 -14.86 1.03
N CYS A 124 -2.37 -14.49 2.17
CA CYS A 124 -1.69 -14.45 3.46
C CYS A 124 -1.49 -15.82 4.13
N ASP A 125 -1.83 -16.94 3.47
CA ASP A 125 -1.48 -18.29 3.99
C ASP A 125 0.02 -18.47 4.23
N MET A 126 0.83 -17.56 3.65
CA MET A 126 2.27 -17.48 3.85
C MET A 126 2.69 -16.53 4.98
N CYS A 127 1.76 -15.78 5.55
CA CYS A 127 2.01 -14.90 6.67
C CYS A 127 1.32 -15.51 7.89
N ASP A 128 2.10 -15.91 8.91
CA ASP A 128 1.52 -16.23 10.20
C ASP A 128 0.67 -15.06 10.66
N ARG A 129 -0.63 -15.30 10.82
CA ARG A 129 -1.67 -14.38 11.28
C ARG A 129 -1.22 -12.92 11.33
N VAL A 130 -1.58 -12.17 10.31
CA VAL A 130 -1.54 -10.71 10.38
C VAL A 130 -2.63 -10.30 11.35
N GLU A 131 -2.31 -10.14 12.62
CA GLU A 131 -3.11 -9.28 13.47
C GLU A 131 -2.93 -7.88 12.89
N ILE A 132 -3.84 -7.51 12.00
CA ILE A 132 -3.94 -6.12 11.59
C ILE A 132 -4.50 -5.39 12.79
N ASP A 133 -3.59 -5.01 13.67
CA ASP A 133 -3.89 -3.90 14.54
C ASP A 133 -4.20 -2.72 13.62
N THR A 134 -5.45 -2.31 13.64
CA THR A 134 -5.97 -1.17 12.88
C THR A 134 -5.36 0.16 13.34
N VAL A 135 -4.32 0.12 14.12
CA VAL A 135 -3.64 1.18 14.85
C VAL A 135 -2.73 2.05 13.98
N TRP A 136 -3.02 2.25 12.74
CA TRP A 136 -2.18 3.17 11.97
C TRP A 136 -2.68 4.63 11.91
N ILE A 137 -3.81 4.91 12.56
CA ILE A 137 -4.32 6.28 12.68
C ILE A 137 -4.79 6.50 14.11
N ASP A 138 -3.86 6.49 15.04
CA ASP A 138 -4.13 6.68 16.46
C ASP A 138 -4.04 8.14 16.93
N ASP A 139 -3.71 9.07 16.03
CA ASP A 139 -3.70 10.49 16.35
C ASP A 139 -3.96 11.43 15.15
N VAL A 140 -4.18 12.70 15.46
CA VAL A 140 -4.34 13.78 14.47
C VAL A 140 -3.10 13.92 13.58
N GLY A 141 -1.92 13.56 14.07
CA GLY A 141 -0.66 13.59 13.34
C GLY A 141 -0.65 12.57 12.21
N ALA A 142 -1.17 11.35 12.45
CA ALA A 142 -1.31 10.33 11.43
C ALA A 142 -2.27 10.77 10.31
N ALA A 143 -3.41 11.36 10.67
CA ALA A 143 -4.36 11.92 9.70
C ALA A 143 -3.72 13.00 8.81
N TYR A 144 -2.91 13.87 9.40
CA TYR A 144 -2.17 14.89 8.66
C TYR A 144 -1.15 14.28 7.70
N THR A 145 -0.43 13.26 8.15
CA THR A 145 0.56 12.52 7.36
C THR A 145 -0.06 11.81 6.16
N VAL A 146 -1.25 11.20 6.33
CA VAL A 146 -2.02 10.60 5.23
C VAL A 146 -2.35 11.65 4.18
N ASN A 147 -2.78 12.85 4.61
CA ASN A 147 -3.09 13.95 3.71
C ASN A 147 -1.89 14.38 2.86
N ILE A 148 -0.73 14.60 3.50
CA ILE A 148 0.51 14.96 2.80
C ILE A 148 0.88 13.87 1.80
N THR A 149 0.72 12.59 2.18
CA THR A 149 1.01 11.47 1.29
C THR A 149 0.11 11.49 0.05
N TYR A 150 -1.20 11.71 0.23
CA TYR A 150 -2.11 11.85 -0.91
C TYR A 150 -1.80 13.07 -1.77
N ASP A 151 -1.44 14.20 -1.20
CA ASP A 151 -1.04 15.37 -1.97
C ASP A 151 0.20 15.07 -2.84
N ARG A 152 1.18 14.36 -2.30
CA ARG A 152 2.37 13.93 -3.05
C ARG A 152 2.03 12.93 -4.16
N ILE A 153 1.12 11.97 -3.91
CA ILE A 153 0.61 11.07 -4.94
C ILE A 153 -0.03 11.87 -6.07
N LYS A 154 -0.86 12.85 -5.73
CA LYS A 154 -1.49 13.74 -6.71
C LYS A 154 -0.46 14.49 -7.53
N ASP A 155 0.54 15.08 -6.89
CA ASP A 155 1.60 15.83 -7.59
C ASP A 155 2.35 14.93 -8.57
N HIS A 156 2.60 13.66 -8.19
CA HIS A 156 3.19 12.67 -9.10
C HIS A 156 2.27 12.38 -10.28
N LEU A 157 0.98 12.08 -10.05
CA LEU A 157 0.01 11.79 -11.11
C LEU A 157 -0.17 12.95 -12.07
N MET A 158 -0.08 14.20 -11.59
CA MET A 158 -0.23 15.41 -12.39
C MET A 158 1.00 15.75 -13.26
N GLN A 159 2.12 15.07 -13.08
CA GLN A 159 3.28 15.23 -13.97
C GLN A 159 2.97 14.80 -15.41
N ASP A 160 2.05 13.83 -15.56
CA ASP A 160 1.50 13.43 -16.86
C ASP A 160 -0.02 13.58 -16.83
N TRP A 161 -0.54 14.51 -17.67
CA TRP A 161 -1.97 14.78 -17.72
C TRP A 161 -2.80 13.56 -18.15
N SER A 162 -2.27 12.70 -18.99
CA SER A 162 -2.96 11.48 -19.42
C SER A 162 -3.10 10.47 -18.28
N VAL A 163 -2.08 10.36 -17.44
CA VAL A 163 -2.11 9.55 -16.20
C VAL A 163 -3.13 10.15 -15.24
N TRP A 164 -3.08 11.46 -14.99
CA TRP A 164 -4.04 12.12 -14.13
C TRP A 164 -5.48 11.89 -14.58
N GLU A 165 -5.81 12.14 -15.85
CA GLU A 165 -7.16 11.93 -16.38
C GLU A 165 -7.66 10.49 -16.17
N LYS A 166 -6.79 9.52 -16.33
CA LYS A 166 -7.10 8.10 -16.10
C LYS A 166 -7.34 7.80 -14.61
N TRP A 167 -6.53 8.35 -13.72
CA TRP A 167 -6.49 7.96 -12.31
C TRP A 167 -7.27 8.87 -11.36
N LYS A 168 -7.63 10.10 -11.74
CA LYS A 168 -8.25 11.11 -10.86
C LYS A 168 -9.50 10.63 -10.13
N GLY A 169 -10.35 9.83 -10.80
CA GLY A 169 -11.58 9.31 -10.20
C GLY A 169 -11.27 8.30 -9.09
N TYR A 170 -10.36 7.38 -9.36
CA TYR A 170 -9.92 6.34 -8.41
C TYR A 170 -9.16 6.95 -7.23
N TYR A 171 -8.26 7.88 -7.52
CA TYR A 171 -7.55 8.67 -6.52
C TYR A 171 -8.53 9.40 -5.57
N THR A 172 -9.51 10.10 -6.13
CA THR A 172 -10.49 10.85 -5.33
C THR A 172 -11.30 9.91 -4.45
N LEU A 173 -11.75 8.79 -4.97
CA LEU A 173 -12.52 7.81 -4.24
C LEU A 173 -11.73 7.18 -3.09
N GLN A 174 -10.47 6.79 -3.34
CA GLN A 174 -9.60 6.23 -2.31
C GLN A 174 -9.26 7.24 -1.22
N ARG A 175 -8.97 8.47 -1.60
CA ARG A 175 -8.72 9.55 -0.63
C ARG A 175 -9.97 9.81 0.24
N TRP A 176 -11.15 9.88 -0.36
CA TRP A 176 -12.43 10.02 0.37
C TRP A 176 -12.68 8.87 1.33
N ARG A 177 -12.43 7.66 0.88
CA ARG A 177 -12.59 6.47 1.70
C ARG A 177 -11.65 6.48 2.89
N CYS A 178 -10.39 6.82 2.69
CA CYS A 178 -9.42 6.95 3.76
C CYS A 178 -9.88 7.99 4.80
N TYR A 179 -10.43 9.14 4.36
CA TYR A 179 -11.00 10.13 5.27
C TYR A 179 -12.21 9.62 6.04
N TYR A 180 -13.09 8.89 5.37
CA TYR A 180 -14.27 8.34 6.01
C TYR A 180 -13.88 7.32 7.10
N GLU A 181 -12.94 6.44 6.81
CA GLU A 181 -12.42 5.47 7.78
C GLU A 181 -11.74 6.16 8.96
N MET A 182 -10.93 7.20 8.73
CA MET A 182 -10.33 8.02 9.78
C MET A 182 -11.39 8.70 10.67
N LEU A 183 -12.40 9.33 10.07
CA LEU A 183 -13.46 10.00 10.81
C LEU A 183 -14.29 9.01 11.62
N HIS A 184 -14.60 7.85 11.06
CA HIS A 184 -15.34 6.80 11.74
C HIS A 184 -14.58 6.33 12.98
N TRP A 185 -13.30 6.05 12.83
CA TRP A 185 -12.45 5.62 13.93
C TRP A 185 -12.32 6.69 15.03
N MET A 186 -12.05 7.94 14.65
CA MET A 186 -11.97 9.06 15.61
C MET A 186 -13.27 9.28 16.38
N THR A 187 -14.42 9.00 15.77
CA THR A 187 -15.73 9.16 16.43
C THR A 187 -16.07 7.98 17.33
N GLU A 188 -15.66 6.77 16.98
CA GLU A 188 -15.82 5.58 17.83
C GLU A 188 -14.96 5.69 19.10
N ASP A 189 -13.71 6.08 18.98
CA ASP A 189 -12.77 6.25 20.11
C ASP A 189 -13.22 7.40 21.04
N ALA A 190 -13.78 8.46 20.48
CA ALA A 190 -14.35 9.57 21.23
C ALA A 190 -15.75 9.28 21.84
N GLY A 191 -16.32 8.09 21.59
CA GLY A 191 -17.69 7.75 22.01
C GLY A 191 -18.77 8.61 21.35
N LEU A 192 -18.45 9.26 20.22
CA LEU A 192 -19.34 10.11 19.44
C LEU A 192 -20.02 9.29 18.36
N SER A 193 -21.35 9.26 18.35
CA SER A 193 -22.12 8.64 17.28
C SER A 193 -22.18 9.55 16.06
N LEU A 194 -21.77 9.09 14.89
CA LEU A 194 -21.91 9.79 13.60
C LEU A 194 -23.36 10.09 13.19
N ILE A 195 -24.35 9.56 13.96
CA ILE A 195 -25.77 9.74 13.67
C ILE A 195 -26.26 11.18 13.97
N HIS A 196 -25.41 12.04 14.52
CA HIS A 196 -25.79 13.40 14.92
C HIS A 196 -25.13 14.50 14.09
N ILE A 197 -24.56 14.21 12.90
CA ILE A 197 -24.06 15.23 11.97
C ILE A 197 -24.95 15.30 10.73
#